data_c78c6685046330cf4d6f5bc9b289cf6b
#
_entry.id   c78c6685046330cf4d6f5bc9b289cf6b
#
_cell.length_a   1.000
_cell.length_b   1.000
_cell.length_c   1.000
_cell.angle_alpha   90.00
_cell.angle_beta   90.00
_cell.angle_gamma   90.00
#
_symmetry.space_group_name_H-M   'P 1'
#
loop_
_entity.id
_entity.type
_entity.pdbx_description
1 polymer ?
#
loop_
_entity_poly.entity_id
_entity_poly.type
_entity_poly.pdbx_seq_one_letter_code
_entity_poly.pdbx_strand_id
1 'polypeptide(L)'
;MHRGLVRPVPGLARAASLVALITLGGCSLFQPVPEPVPPAEPAAPPRPAPPLATHTFAFDPETTGVLGELQVTYATYEDTLPDIARRFNLGFDELVNANPGVDPWLPGAGTRIVLPTQFVLPDASYEGVVVNLAALRMFYFPKPGKDGQRIVQTFPIGIGKVGWATPDGTTKIVSKRKNPYWTPPPSVRKEHAAEGDPLPARVPPGPDNPLGNRAMNLGWPSYLIHGTNKPAGVGLRASHGCIRMYPEDVVALFDEVAVGTKVTVVNQPIVYRWQGDSLYVQAYPPHEELLEAKAKKSGRKQPAIHTHLDEALSAKMQERAAQHGGVVDWAVTGQVVSDARGVAVPVSRPGITYDAFVGAARQVENALPVGARWDGRDGDDASAASTAGPGGGAGGG
;
A
#
# COMPACT_ATOMS: atom_id res chain seq x y z
N MET A 1 -52.67 -78.05 -25.35
CA MET A 1 -52.80 -79.22 -26.25
C MET A 1 -51.47 -79.98 -26.20
N HIS A 2 -51.65 -81.28 -25.84
CA HIS A 2 -50.83 -82.48 -26.04
C HIS A 2 -49.36 -82.45 -25.54
N ARG A 3 -49.10 -83.14 -24.42
CA ARG A 3 -48.96 -84.63 -24.21
C ARG A 3 -47.76 -85.17 -25.00
N GLY A 4 -46.79 -85.72 -24.29
CA GLY A 4 -46.51 -87.08 -23.95
C GLY A 4 -45.12 -87.24 -23.42
N LEU A 5 -44.95 -87.63 -22.26
CA LEU A 5 -44.71 -88.98 -21.66
C LEU A 5 -43.95 -89.95 -22.59
N VAL A 6 -42.80 -90.42 -22.07
CA VAL A 6 -42.56 -91.83 -21.82
C VAL A 6 -41.20 -92.07 -21.14
N ARG A 7 -41.23 -92.80 -20.03
CA ARG A 7 -40.16 -93.58 -19.31
C ARG A 7 -40.05 -94.96 -20.00
N PRO A 8 -39.23 -95.92 -19.50
CA PRO A 8 -38.23 -96.03 -18.43
C PRO A 8 -37.00 -96.94 -18.74
N VAL A 9 -35.96 -96.90 -17.84
CA VAL A 9 -35.17 -97.93 -17.08
C VAL A 9 -34.70 -99.25 -17.85
N PRO A 10 -33.69 -100.04 -17.35
CA PRO A 10 -32.74 -100.00 -16.27
C PRO A 10 -31.30 -100.58 -16.62
N GLY A 11 -30.41 -100.53 -15.66
CA GLY A 11 -29.56 -101.72 -15.47
C GLY A 11 -28.10 -101.55 -15.20
N LEU A 12 -27.76 -102.05 -13.98
CA LEU A 12 -26.57 -102.76 -13.52
C LEU A 12 -25.22 -101.96 -13.35
N ALA A 13 -24.87 -101.68 -12.14
CA ALA A 13 -24.19 -102.48 -11.13
C ALA A 13 -22.68 -102.55 -11.24
N ARG A 14 -22.04 -102.14 -10.12
CA ARG A 14 -20.73 -102.59 -9.51
C ARG A 14 -19.47 -102.03 -10.10
N ALA A 15 -18.73 -101.21 -9.32
CA ALA A 15 -17.54 -101.64 -8.58
C ALA A 15 -16.99 -100.48 -7.75
N ALA A 16 -16.88 -100.70 -6.49
CA ALA A 16 -16.15 -99.77 -5.56
C ALA A 16 -14.68 -99.79 -5.81
N SER A 17 -14.09 -98.62 -5.97
CA SER A 17 -12.66 -98.41 -5.78
C SER A 17 -12.46 -97.12 -5.00
N LEU A 18 -12.06 -97.30 -3.78
CA LEU A 18 -11.68 -96.24 -2.84
C LEU A 18 -10.39 -95.63 -3.32
N VAL A 19 -10.45 -94.41 -3.88
CA VAL A 19 -9.25 -93.59 -4.13
C VAL A 19 -9.31 -92.47 -3.14
N ALA A 20 -8.43 -92.55 -2.15
CA ALA A 20 -8.18 -91.42 -1.22
C ALA A 20 -7.58 -90.22 -1.99
N LEU A 21 -8.43 -89.15 -2.24
CA LEU A 21 -7.92 -87.92 -2.73
C LEU A 21 -7.35 -87.11 -1.55
N ILE A 22 -6.02 -87.01 -1.50
CA ILE A 22 -5.30 -86.07 -0.68
C ILE A 22 -5.53 -84.69 -1.32
N THR A 23 -6.45 -83.90 -0.77
CA THR A 23 -6.56 -82.48 -1.12
C THR A 23 -5.40 -81.72 -0.51
N LEU A 24 -4.35 -81.52 -1.31
CA LEU A 24 -3.34 -80.51 -1.06
C LEU A 24 -4.03 -79.14 -1.17
N GLY A 25 -4.29 -78.54 0.00
CA GLY A 25 -4.72 -77.17 0.09
C GLY A 25 -3.61 -76.27 -0.45
N GLY A 26 -3.63 -75.95 -1.73
CA GLY A 26 -2.84 -74.91 -2.32
C GLY A 26 -3.35 -73.56 -1.81
N CYS A 27 -2.69 -73.06 -0.74
CA CYS A 27 -2.84 -71.65 -0.38
C CYS A 27 -2.44 -70.81 -1.58
N SER A 28 -3.44 -70.14 -2.14
CA SER A 28 -3.26 -69.10 -3.15
C SER A 28 -2.36 -68.00 -2.60
N LEU A 29 -1.05 -68.07 -2.90
CA LEU A 29 -0.08 -66.99 -2.61
C LEU A 29 -0.06 -65.90 -3.68
N PHE A 30 -1.15 -65.78 -4.46
CA PHE A 30 -1.33 -64.61 -5.30
C PHE A 30 -2.12 -63.54 -4.52
N GLN A 31 -1.43 -62.81 -3.64
CA GLN A 31 -1.89 -61.48 -3.26
C GLN A 31 -1.72 -60.59 -4.48
N PRO A 32 -2.80 -59.88 -4.91
CA PRO A 32 -2.62 -58.84 -5.94
C PRO A 32 -1.59 -57.85 -5.46
N VAL A 33 -0.51 -57.64 -6.25
CA VAL A 33 0.43 -56.59 -6.01
C VAL A 33 -0.37 -55.29 -6.01
N PRO A 34 -0.36 -54.49 -4.91
CA PRO A 34 -1.05 -53.23 -4.90
C PRO A 34 -0.50 -52.38 -6.06
N GLU A 35 -1.41 -51.85 -6.90
CA GLU A 35 -1.00 -50.89 -7.92
C GLU A 35 -0.17 -49.78 -7.28
N PRO A 36 0.95 -49.37 -7.89
CA PRO A 36 1.75 -48.31 -7.35
C PRO A 36 0.84 -47.07 -7.25
N VAL A 37 0.59 -46.57 -6.04
CA VAL A 37 -0.11 -45.31 -5.80
C VAL A 37 0.65 -44.25 -6.57
N PRO A 38 0.04 -43.56 -7.54
CA PRO A 38 0.73 -42.50 -8.25
C PRO A 38 1.30 -41.52 -7.23
N PRO A 39 2.50 -40.97 -7.43
CA PRO A 39 3.08 -39.97 -6.54
C PRO A 39 2.02 -38.90 -6.32
N ALA A 40 1.75 -38.54 -5.06
CA ALA A 40 0.82 -37.46 -4.75
C ALA A 40 1.27 -36.23 -5.55
N GLU A 41 0.37 -35.74 -6.38
CA GLU A 41 0.61 -34.51 -7.13
C GLU A 41 1.03 -33.43 -6.11
N PRO A 42 2.17 -32.74 -6.31
CA PRO A 42 2.62 -31.73 -5.36
C PRO A 42 1.46 -30.76 -5.13
N ALA A 43 1.10 -30.58 -3.86
CA ALA A 43 0.01 -29.68 -3.48
C ALA A 43 0.23 -28.34 -4.18
N ALA A 44 -0.76 -27.86 -4.92
CA ALA A 44 -0.68 -26.55 -5.55
C ALA A 44 -0.28 -25.52 -4.48
N PRO A 45 0.64 -24.61 -4.78
CA PRO A 45 1.06 -23.60 -3.81
C PRO A 45 -0.18 -22.87 -3.29
N PRO A 46 -0.24 -22.57 -1.98
CA PRO A 46 -1.39 -21.90 -1.41
C PRO A 46 -1.64 -20.58 -2.17
N ARG A 47 -2.89 -20.31 -2.53
CA ARG A 47 -3.26 -19.07 -3.18
C ARG A 47 -2.87 -17.90 -2.27
N PRO A 48 -2.29 -16.82 -2.81
CA PRO A 48 -2.00 -15.63 -2.03
C PRO A 48 -3.28 -15.11 -1.34
N ALA A 49 -3.12 -14.51 -0.17
CA ALA A 49 -4.24 -13.91 0.54
C ALA A 49 -4.72 -12.63 -0.17
N PRO A 50 -5.99 -12.23 -0.01
CA PRO A 50 -6.44 -10.91 -0.46
C PRO A 50 -5.60 -9.79 0.17
N PRO A 51 -5.37 -8.68 -0.54
CA PRO A 51 -4.64 -7.53 0.01
C PRO A 51 -5.36 -6.92 1.20
N LEU A 52 -4.60 -6.50 2.20
CA LEU A 52 -5.12 -5.75 3.34
C LEU A 52 -5.44 -4.30 2.94
N ALA A 53 -6.32 -3.65 3.71
CA ALA A 53 -6.58 -2.22 3.56
C ALA A 53 -5.28 -1.40 3.71
N THR A 54 -5.13 -0.37 2.89
CA THR A 54 -3.89 0.42 2.79
C THR A 54 -4.09 1.91 3.06
N HIS A 55 -5.29 2.38 3.34
CA HIS A 55 -5.58 3.82 3.38
C HIS A 55 -6.50 4.29 4.52
N THR A 56 -7.22 3.42 5.21
CA THR A 56 -8.08 3.80 6.35
C THR A 56 -7.89 2.80 7.48
N PHE A 57 -7.56 3.30 8.67
CA PHE A 57 -7.23 2.49 9.82
C PHE A 57 -7.96 3.00 11.05
N ALA A 58 -8.30 2.10 11.98
CA ALA A 58 -8.69 2.49 13.33
C ALA A 58 -7.52 3.23 14.00
N PHE A 59 -7.82 4.23 14.80
CA PHE A 59 -6.82 5.09 15.41
C PHE A 59 -7.16 5.38 16.88
N ASP A 60 -6.22 5.07 17.74
CA ASP A 60 -6.21 5.50 19.13
C ASP A 60 -4.95 6.33 19.37
N PRO A 61 -5.07 7.62 19.74
CA PRO A 61 -3.91 8.50 19.91
C PRO A 61 -2.91 8.03 20.99
N GLU A 62 -3.36 7.21 21.94
CA GLU A 62 -2.51 6.74 23.05
C GLU A 62 -1.73 5.47 22.66
N THR A 63 -2.29 4.63 21.80
CA THR A 63 -1.75 3.29 21.53
C THR A 63 -1.33 3.06 20.07
N THR A 64 -1.86 3.85 19.12
CA THR A 64 -1.55 3.67 17.69
C THR A 64 -0.31 4.47 17.30
N GLY A 65 0.80 3.80 17.16
CA GLY A 65 2.05 4.39 16.64
C GLY A 65 2.37 3.98 15.20
N VAL A 66 1.82 2.84 14.75
CA VAL A 66 2.07 2.25 13.43
C VAL A 66 0.76 1.82 12.81
N LEU A 67 0.57 2.09 11.53
CA LEU A 67 -0.62 1.76 10.76
C LEU A 67 -0.30 0.65 9.77
N GLY A 68 -1.27 -0.23 9.52
CA GLY A 68 -1.16 -1.24 8.48
C GLY A 68 -0.17 -2.35 8.79
N GLU A 69 0.21 -3.08 7.75
CA GLU A 69 1.10 -4.23 7.80
C GLU A 69 1.98 -4.26 6.54
N LEU A 70 3.22 -4.73 6.67
CA LEU A 70 4.11 -4.95 5.53
C LEU A 70 3.57 -6.10 4.68
N GLN A 71 3.38 -5.84 3.39
CA GLN A 71 2.88 -6.82 2.45
C GLN A 71 3.90 -7.04 1.32
N VAL A 72 3.76 -8.13 0.60
CA VAL A 72 4.50 -8.42 -0.63
C VAL A 72 3.54 -8.97 -1.67
N THR A 73 3.81 -8.67 -2.91
CA THR A 73 3.09 -9.23 -4.06
C THR A 73 4.08 -9.65 -5.15
N TYR A 74 3.57 -10.17 -6.25
CA TYR A 74 4.39 -10.52 -7.42
C TYR A 74 3.86 -9.76 -8.63
N ALA A 75 4.77 -9.11 -9.35
CA ALA A 75 4.43 -8.39 -10.58
C ALA A 75 3.91 -9.35 -11.65
N THR A 76 2.95 -8.89 -12.43
CA THR A 76 2.51 -9.53 -13.68
C THR A 76 3.29 -8.97 -14.88
N TYR A 77 3.09 -9.53 -16.05
CA TYR A 77 3.81 -9.10 -17.26
C TYR A 77 3.53 -7.64 -17.65
N GLU A 78 2.32 -7.17 -17.38
CA GLU A 78 1.85 -5.85 -17.79
C GLU A 78 2.09 -4.75 -16.75
N ASP A 79 2.52 -5.14 -15.53
CA ASP A 79 2.70 -4.18 -14.44
C ASP A 79 3.92 -3.29 -14.64
N THR A 80 3.74 -2.03 -14.25
CA THR A 80 4.84 -1.14 -13.87
C THR A 80 4.80 -0.87 -12.37
N LEU A 81 5.88 -0.39 -11.75
CA LEU A 81 5.83 0.00 -10.34
C LEU A 81 4.84 1.15 -10.09
N PRO A 82 4.67 2.17 -10.96
CA PRO A 82 3.58 3.15 -10.83
C PRO A 82 2.18 2.53 -10.72
N ASP A 83 1.87 1.50 -11.52
CA ASP A 83 0.56 0.83 -11.49
C ASP A 83 0.35 0.09 -10.18
N ILE A 84 1.37 -0.67 -9.76
CA ILE A 84 1.35 -1.37 -8.47
C ILE A 84 1.25 -0.36 -7.32
N ALA A 85 2.01 0.74 -7.37
CA ALA A 85 1.96 1.79 -6.35
C ALA A 85 0.54 2.34 -6.20
N ARG A 86 -0.11 2.76 -7.30
CA ARG A 86 -1.47 3.28 -7.26
C ARG A 86 -2.48 2.23 -6.78
N ARG A 87 -2.33 0.97 -7.22
CA ARG A 87 -3.17 -0.14 -6.80
C ARG A 87 -3.18 -0.31 -5.27
N PHE A 88 -2.02 -0.19 -4.64
CA PHE A 88 -1.85 -0.37 -3.19
C PHE A 88 -1.80 0.94 -2.39
N ASN A 89 -2.22 2.07 -2.98
CA ASN A 89 -2.20 3.39 -2.33
C ASN A 89 -0.81 3.79 -1.83
N LEU A 90 0.20 3.55 -2.66
CA LEU A 90 1.60 3.93 -2.45
C LEU A 90 2.02 4.99 -3.46
N GLY A 91 3.07 5.74 -3.15
CA GLY A 91 3.70 6.66 -4.07
C GLY A 91 4.80 5.97 -4.88
N PHE A 92 5.20 6.60 -6.01
CA PHE A 92 6.26 6.07 -6.87
C PHE A 92 7.56 5.83 -6.09
N ASP A 93 8.11 6.85 -5.44
CA ASP A 93 9.37 6.75 -4.69
C ASP A 93 9.25 5.80 -3.49
N GLU A 94 8.08 5.72 -2.83
CA GLU A 94 7.85 4.75 -1.76
C GLU A 94 8.08 3.31 -2.25
N LEU A 95 7.51 2.98 -3.42
CA LEU A 95 7.63 1.63 -3.95
C LEU A 95 9.02 1.36 -4.53
N VAL A 96 9.60 2.31 -5.24
CA VAL A 96 10.97 2.18 -5.80
C VAL A 96 12.01 2.02 -4.69
N ASN A 97 11.96 2.82 -3.64
CA ASN A 97 12.90 2.76 -2.52
C ASN A 97 12.78 1.43 -1.74
N ALA A 98 11.57 0.87 -1.62
CA ALA A 98 11.35 -0.42 -0.98
C ALA A 98 11.86 -1.61 -1.81
N ASN A 99 12.09 -1.42 -3.13
CA ASN A 99 12.47 -2.45 -4.08
C ASN A 99 13.73 -2.08 -4.89
N PRO A 100 14.88 -1.89 -4.23
CA PRO A 100 16.11 -1.52 -4.93
C PRO A 100 16.50 -2.59 -5.95
N GLY A 101 16.89 -2.15 -7.14
CA GLY A 101 17.32 -3.01 -8.25
C GLY A 101 16.18 -3.54 -9.13
N VAL A 102 14.90 -3.27 -8.79
CA VAL A 102 13.76 -3.56 -9.66
C VAL A 102 13.59 -2.40 -10.65
N ASP A 103 13.50 -2.70 -11.95
CA ASP A 103 13.21 -1.69 -12.97
C ASP A 103 11.77 -1.17 -12.77
N PRO A 104 11.57 0.14 -12.59
CA PRO A 104 10.24 0.69 -12.33
C PRO A 104 9.25 0.52 -13.49
N TRP A 105 9.75 0.44 -14.71
CA TRP A 105 8.92 0.37 -15.93
C TRP A 105 8.76 -1.04 -16.47
N LEU A 106 9.69 -1.93 -16.12
CA LEU A 106 9.72 -3.33 -16.55
C LEU A 106 10.15 -4.24 -15.39
N PRO A 107 9.37 -4.34 -14.34
CA PRO A 107 9.72 -5.17 -13.18
C PRO A 107 9.87 -6.65 -13.54
N GLY A 108 9.18 -7.10 -14.59
CA GLY A 108 9.15 -8.49 -15.03
C GLY A 108 8.16 -9.36 -14.26
N ALA A 109 7.49 -10.27 -14.99
CA ALA A 109 6.53 -11.19 -14.38
C ALA A 109 7.20 -12.09 -13.33
N GLY A 110 6.56 -12.28 -12.18
CA GLY A 110 7.05 -13.09 -11.08
C GLY A 110 8.10 -12.40 -10.20
N THR A 111 8.45 -11.15 -10.47
CA THR A 111 9.30 -10.36 -9.57
C THR A 111 8.57 -10.09 -8.27
N ARG A 112 9.20 -10.42 -7.15
CA ARG A 112 8.69 -10.15 -5.80
C ARG A 112 8.79 -8.66 -5.51
N ILE A 113 7.66 -8.04 -5.19
CA ILE A 113 7.55 -6.61 -4.90
C ILE A 113 7.18 -6.43 -3.42
N VAL A 114 8.03 -5.75 -2.68
CA VAL A 114 7.76 -5.31 -1.30
C VAL A 114 6.81 -4.12 -1.36
N LEU A 115 5.70 -4.23 -0.67
CA LEU A 115 4.70 -3.18 -0.54
C LEU A 115 4.84 -2.54 0.85
N PRO A 116 5.43 -1.35 0.99
CA PRO A 116 5.64 -0.69 2.28
C PRO A 116 4.32 -0.10 2.83
N THR A 117 3.30 -0.95 2.98
CA THR A 117 1.94 -0.62 3.43
C THR A 117 1.82 -0.57 4.95
N GLN A 118 2.95 -0.49 5.64
CA GLN A 118 3.05 -0.25 7.07
C GLN A 118 3.70 1.11 7.32
N PHE A 119 3.02 1.99 8.08
CA PHE A 119 3.40 3.39 8.22
C PHE A 119 3.60 3.76 9.68
N VAL A 120 4.80 4.22 10.04
CA VAL A 120 5.07 4.83 11.34
C VAL A 120 4.57 6.26 11.34
N LEU A 121 3.73 6.61 12.29
CA LEU A 121 3.17 7.97 12.38
C LEU A 121 4.25 9.01 12.70
N PRO A 122 4.24 10.17 12.02
CA PRO A 122 5.19 11.25 12.28
C PRO A 122 4.95 11.86 13.67
N ASP A 123 5.96 12.58 14.17
CA ASP A 123 5.84 13.35 15.42
C ASP A 123 5.14 14.67 15.16
N ALA A 124 3.83 14.67 15.35
CA ALA A 124 2.96 15.82 15.13
C ALA A 124 1.69 15.72 15.97
N SER A 125 0.92 16.81 16.03
CA SER A 125 -0.43 16.78 16.58
C SER A 125 -1.35 16.02 15.62
N TYR A 126 -2.00 14.95 16.07
CA TYR A 126 -2.90 14.11 15.27
C TYR A 126 -4.29 14.75 15.14
N GLU A 127 -4.34 15.89 14.44
CA GLU A 127 -5.54 16.69 14.20
C GLU A 127 -5.54 17.25 12.78
N GLY A 128 -6.63 17.09 12.06
CA GLY A 128 -6.76 17.57 10.69
C GLY A 128 -5.80 16.84 9.74
N VAL A 129 -5.07 17.59 8.94
CA VAL A 129 -4.12 17.03 7.95
C VAL A 129 -2.70 17.16 8.48
N VAL A 130 -1.97 16.05 8.48
CA VAL A 130 -0.53 15.98 8.79
C VAL A 130 0.21 15.47 7.56
N VAL A 131 1.21 16.20 7.11
CA VAL A 131 2.05 15.85 5.95
C VAL A 131 3.47 15.61 6.43
N ASN A 132 4.08 14.47 6.09
CA ASN A 132 5.51 14.28 6.22
C ASN A 132 6.17 14.36 4.83
N LEU A 133 6.91 15.43 4.58
CA LEU A 133 7.55 15.68 3.30
C LEU A 133 8.58 14.60 2.94
N ALA A 134 9.37 14.15 3.90
CA ALA A 134 10.37 13.10 3.65
C ALA A 134 9.74 11.77 3.25
N ALA A 135 8.56 11.46 3.80
CA ALA A 135 7.81 10.25 3.50
C ALA A 135 6.99 10.36 2.20
N LEU A 136 6.86 11.56 1.61
CA LEU A 136 5.90 11.83 0.52
C LEU A 136 4.49 11.32 0.86
N ARG A 137 4.08 11.49 2.12
CA ARG A 137 2.82 10.93 2.63
C ARG A 137 2.06 11.91 3.51
N MET A 138 0.74 11.88 3.35
CA MET A 138 -0.23 12.65 4.11
C MET A 138 -1.06 11.72 4.98
N PHE A 139 -1.41 12.21 6.17
CA PHE A 139 -2.34 11.57 7.10
C PHE A 139 -3.48 12.54 7.39
N TYR A 140 -4.70 12.07 7.38
CA TYR A 140 -5.86 12.84 7.77
C TYR A 140 -6.51 12.23 9.01
N PHE A 141 -6.65 13.03 10.03
CA PHE A 141 -7.27 12.69 11.31
C PHE A 141 -8.61 13.43 11.41
N PRO A 142 -9.72 12.83 10.97
CA PRO A 142 -11.03 13.43 11.12
C PRO A 142 -11.43 13.55 12.58
N LYS A 143 -12.44 14.37 12.86
CA LYS A 143 -13.08 14.39 14.17
C LYS A 143 -13.67 13.01 14.46
N PRO A 144 -13.72 12.58 15.75
CA PRO A 144 -14.35 11.31 16.12
C PRO A 144 -15.75 11.17 15.53
N GLY A 145 -16.11 9.97 15.11
CA GLY A 145 -17.46 9.64 14.71
C GLY A 145 -18.48 9.82 15.86
N LYS A 146 -19.75 9.70 15.54
CA LYS A 146 -20.84 9.81 16.54
C LYS A 146 -20.77 8.72 17.61
N ASP A 147 -20.17 7.60 17.29
CA ASP A 147 -19.89 6.46 18.17
C ASP A 147 -18.59 6.62 18.99
N GLY A 148 -17.89 7.75 18.84
CA GLY A 148 -16.60 8.00 19.47
C GLY A 148 -15.42 7.34 18.79
N GLN A 149 -15.63 6.53 17.75
CA GLN A 149 -14.55 5.90 17.02
C GLN A 149 -13.70 6.94 16.30
N ARG A 150 -12.39 6.74 16.37
CA ARG A 150 -11.41 7.55 15.61
C ARG A 150 -10.81 6.70 14.52
N ILE A 151 -10.57 7.32 13.41
CA ILE A 151 -9.84 6.74 12.27
C ILE A 151 -8.72 7.67 11.85
N VAL A 152 -7.78 7.11 11.11
CA VAL A 152 -6.80 7.87 10.34
C VAL A 152 -6.84 7.38 8.89
N GLN A 153 -6.78 8.31 7.97
CA GLN A 153 -6.63 8.02 6.56
C GLN A 153 -5.24 8.45 6.11
N THR A 154 -4.64 7.70 5.20
CA THR A 154 -3.32 8.04 4.66
C THR A 154 -3.33 8.03 3.14
N PHE A 155 -2.49 8.89 2.55
CA PHE A 155 -2.44 9.14 1.13
C PHE A 155 -1.00 9.37 0.68
N PRO A 156 -0.54 8.75 -0.40
CA PRO A 156 0.70 9.15 -1.05
C PRO A 156 0.52 10.52 -1.70
N ILE A 157 1.58 11.32 -1.71
CA ILE A 157 1.54 12.66 -2.27
C ILE A 157 2.78 12.97 -3.10
N GLY A 158 2.61 13.77 -4.15
CA GLY A 158 3.72 14.47 -4.79
C GLY A 158 3.91 15.86 -4.17
N ILE A 159 5.16 16.33 -4.12
CA ILE A 159 5.53 17.64 -3.55
C ILE A 159 6.38 18.45 -4.53
N GLY A 160 6.80 19.64 -4.09
CA GLY A 160 7.66 20.53 -4.88
C GLY A 160 9.00 19.92 -5.28
N LYS A 161 9.39 20.11 -6.55
CA LYS A 161 10.71 19.75 -7.06
C LYS A 161 11.80 20.62 -6.45
N VAL A 162 13.05 20.29 -6.70
CA VAL A 162 14.22 21.11 -6.30
C VAL A 162 14.03 22.56 -6.78
N GLY A 163 14.27 23.50 -5.89
CA GLY A 163 14.04 24.93 -6.16
C GLY A 163 12.59 25.41 -5.95
N TRP A 164 11.63 24.50 -5.79
CA TRP A 164 10.22 24.80 -5.56
C TRP A 164 9.70 24.10 -4.29
N ALA A 165 10.35 24.36 -3.17
CA ALA A 165 10.08 23.67 -1.92
C ALA A 165 8.62 23.85 -1.45
N THR A 166 8.00 22.75 -1.05
CA THR A 166 6.77 22.78 -0.24
C THR A 166 7.13 23.25 1.17
N PRO A 167 6.48 24.30 1.72
CA PRO A 167 6.80 24.80 3.04
C PRO A 167 6.49 23.79 4.14
N ASP A 168 7.30 23.76 5.19
CA ASP A 168 6.96 23.12 6.46
C ASP A 168 6.37 24.13 7.47
N GLY A 169 5.66 23.62 8.48
CA GLY A 169 5.01 24.42 9.49
C GLY A 169 3.50 24.17 9.56
N THR A 170 2.75 25.11 10.13
CA THR A 170 1.31 24.97 10.30
C THR A 170 0.55 26.00 9.47
N THR A 171 -0.50 25.54 8.78
CA THR A 171 -1.44 26.35 8.02
C THR A 171 -2.85 25.76 8.16
N LYS A 172 -3.78 26.17 7.30
CA LYS A 172 -5.14 25.64 7.24
C LYS A 172 -5.66 25.66 5.82
N ILE A 173 -6.70 24.89 5.54
CA ILE A 173 -7.47 24.96 4.31
C ILE A 173 -8.33 26.22 4.36
N VAL A 174 -8.15 27.14 3.39
CA VAL A 174 -8.86 28.42 3.36
C VAL A 174 -9.98 28.46 2.32
N SER A 175 -9.91 27.65 1.28
CA SER A 175 -10.99 27.49 0.30
C SER A 175 -10.89 26.17 -0.44
N LYS A 176 -12.02 25.72 -1.01
CA LYS A 176 -12.16 24.47 -1.75
C LYS A 176 -12.85 24.72 -3.08
N ARG A 177 -12.41 24.08 -4.16
CA ARG A 177 -13.00 24.23 -5.50
C ARG A 177 -13.12 22.88 -6.19
N LYS A 178 -14.30 22.57 -6.71
CA LYS A 178 -14.55 21.48 -7.65
C LYS A 178 -14.29 21.99 -9.06
N ASN A 179 -13.71 21.15 -9.91
CA ASN A 179 -13.39 21.46 -11.29
C ASN A 179 -12.71 22.84 -11.45
N PRO A 180 -11.53 23.03 -10.84
CA PRO A 180 -10.89 24.33 -10.79
C PRO A 180 -10.36 24.75 -12.17
N TYR A 181 -10.39 26.03 -12.45
CA TYR A 181 -9.51 26.60 -13.46
C TYR A 181 -8.08 26.69 -12.89
N TRP A 182 -7.11 26.40 -13.72
CA TRP A 182 -5.71 26.64 -13.36
C TRP A 182 -5.18 27.90 -14.06
N THR A 183 -4.70 28.83 -13.28
CA THR A 183 -3.96 30.01 -13.76
C THR A 183 -2.50 29.81 -13.38
N PRO A 184 -1.63 29.41 -14.32
CA PRO A 184 -0.22 29.17 -14.03
C PRO A 184 0.44 30.44 -13.48
N PRO A 185 1.19 30.36 -12.37
CA PRO A 185 1.95 31.50 -11.85
C PRO A 185 2.92 32.06 -12.91
N PRO A 186 3.26 33.35 -12.89
CA PRO A 186 4.18 33.94 -13.86
C PRO A 186 5.53 33.24 -13.92
N SER A 187 6.06 32.78 -12.79
CA SER A 187 7.32 32.00 -12.70
C SER A 187 7.23 30.68 -13.44
N VAL A 188 6.13 29.94 -13.28
CA VAL A 188 5.87 28.66 -13.96
C VAL A 188 5.73 28.88 -15.47
N ARG A 189 5.00 29.92 -15.87
CA ARG A 189 4.88 30.28 -17.30
C ARG A 189 6.20 30.64 -17.93
N LYS A 190 7.06 31.35 -17.20
CA LYS A 190 8.42 31.71 -17.66
C LYS A 190 9.29 30.49 -17.84
N GLU A 191 9.24 29.54 -16.90
CA GLU A 191 10.00 28.29 -16.95
C GLU A 191 9.60 27.45 -18.18
N HIS A 192 8.29 27.16 -18.34
CA HIS A 192 7.78 26.44 -19.49
C HIS A 192 8.09 27.11 -20.83
N ALA A 193 7.98 28.45 -20.89
CA ALA A 193 8.33 29.17 -22.10
C ALA A 193 9.83 29.03 -22.47
N ALA A 194 10.71 28.97 -21.45
CA ALA A 194 12.14 28.75 -21.67
C ALA A 194 12.45 27.30 -22.12
N GLU A 195 11.60 26.34 -21.78
CA GLU A 195 11.67 24.94 -22.20
C GLU A 195 11.01 24.68 -23.56
N GLY A 196 10.45 25.72 -24.21
CA GLY A 196 9.77 25.60 -25.51
C GLY A 196 8.32 25.10 -25.43
N ASP A 197 7.74 25.02 -24.25
CA ASP A 197 6.36 24.58 -23.98
C ASP A 197 5.54 25.72 -23.32
N PRO A 198 5.18 26.80 -24.03
CA PRO A 198 4.53 27.95 -23.46
C PRO A 198 3.11 27.63 -22.98
N LEU A 199 2.87 27.81 -21.68
CA LEU A 199 1.58 27.59 -21.07
C LEU A 199 0.57 28.70 -21.42
N PRO A 200 -0.74 28.36 -21.61
CA PRO A 200 -1.80 29.33 -21.77
C PRO A 200 -1.97 30.17 -20.49
N ALA A 201 -2.56 31.35 -20.62
CA ALA A 201 -2.82 32.21 -19.47
C ALA A 201 -3.74 31.54 -18.43
N ARG A 202 -4.61 30.65 -18.88
CA ARG A 202 -5.58 29.92 -18.04
C ARG A 202 -5.94 28.59 -18.69
N VAL A 203 -5.93 27.51 -17.90
CA VAL A 203 -6.38 26.17 -18.32
C VAL A 203 -7.77 25.92 -17.72
N PRO A 204 -8.77 25.58 -18.54
CA PRO A 204 -10.13 25.27 -18.06
C PRO A 204 -10.16 23.93 -17.30
N PRO A 205 -11.25 23.62 -16.59
CA PRO A 205 -11.51 22.28 -16.09
C PRO A 205 -11.50 21.26 -17.23
N GLY A 206 -10.96 20.07 -16.96
CA GLY A 206 -10.90 19.00 -17.95
C GLY A 206 -9.70 18.10 -17.75
N PRO A 207 -9.52 17.10 -18.61
CA PRO A 207 -8.45 16.08 -18.50
C PRO A 207 -7.05 16.70 -18.60
N ASP A 208 -6.88 17.81 -19.28
CA ASP A 208 -5.58 18.49 -19.41
C ASP A 208 -5.23 19.40 -18.25
N ASN A 209 -6.14 19.56 -17.27
CA ASN A 209 -5.89 20.45 -16.15
C ASN A 209 -4.98 19.81 -15.11
N PRO A 210 -3.76 20.35 -14.85
CA PRO A 210 -2.81 19.75 -13.91
C PRO A 210 -3.27 19.79 -12.46
N LEU A 211 -4.31 20.54 -12.11
CA LEU A 211 -4.93 20.52 -10.78
C LEU A 211 -5.91 19.35 -10.60
N GLY A 212 -6.24 18.63 -11.67
CA GLY A 212 -7.30 17.64 -11.65
C GLY A 212 -8.67 18.23 -11.35
N ASN A 213 -9.56 17.45 -10.76
CA ASN A 213 -10.96 17.81 -10.53
C ASN A 213 -11.24 18.43 -9.15
N ARG A 214 -10.27 18.54 -8.26
CA ARG A 214 -10.38 19.13 -6.91
C ARG A 214 -9.14 19.93 -6.56
N ALA A 215 -9.35 21.08 -5.93
CA ALA A 215 -8.27 21.88 -5.37
C ALA A 215 -8.69 22.52 -4.04
N MET A 216 -7.80 22.52 -3.07
CA MET A 216 -7.94 23.09 -1.74
C MET A 216 -6.81 24.09 -1.51
N ASN A 217 -7.11 25.37 -1.36
CA ASN A 217 -6.11 26.40 -1.09
C ASN A 217 -5.67 26.33 0.37
N LEU A 218 -4.38 26.44 0.58
CA LEU A 218 -3.79 26.61 1.91
C LEU A 218 -3.70 28.07 2.31
N GLY A 219 -3.58 28.35 3.60
CA GLY A 219 -3.33 29.69 4.11
C GLY A 219 -1.97 30.29 3.69
N TRP A 220 -1.11 29.49 3.12
CA TRP A 220 0.12 29.97 2.45
C TRP A 220 -0.22 30.40 1.03
N PRO A 221 0.15 31.61 0.62
CA PRO A 221 -0.12 32.10 -0.72
C PRO A 221 0.41 31.18 -1.82
N SER A 222 -0.43 30.86 -2.79
CA SER A 222 -0.11 30.02 -3.97
C SER A 222 0.10 28.54 -3.71
N TYR A 223 -0.08 28.03 -2.48
CA TYR A 223 0.03 26.61 -2.17
C TYR A 223 -1.34 25.96 -2.10
N LEU A 224 -1.42 24.76 -2.69
CA LEU A 224 -2.64 23.97 -2.77
C LEU A 224 -2.38 22.51 -2.43
N ILE A 225 -3.43 21.82 -1.97
CA ILE A 225 -3.59 20.38 -2.09
C ILE A 225 -4.56 20.15 -3.25
N HIS A 226 -4.17 19.36 -4.27
CA HIS A 226 -4.96 19.20 -5.48
C HIS A 226 -4.77 17.82 -6.12
N GLY A 227 -5.65 17.45 -7.01
CA GLY A 227 -5.53 16.26 -7.84
C GLY A 227 -4.45 16.38 -8.92
N THR A 228 -4.54 15.54 -9.92
CA THR A 228 -3.59 15.55 -11.05
C THR A 228 -4.24 14.96 -12.29
N ASN A 229 -3.75 15.38 -13.44
CA ASN A 229 -3.96 14.73 -14.74
C ASN A 229 -2.82 13.74 -15.09
N LYS A 230 -1.81 13.59 -14.21
CA LYS A 230 -0.68 12.69 -14.40
C LYS A 230 -0.47 11.85 -13.12
N PRO A 231 -1.29 10.79 -12.91
CA PRO A 231 -1.26 10.00 -11.68
C PRO A 231 0.11 9.38 -11.37
N ALA A 232 0.86 8.93 -12.39
CA ALA A 232 2.21 8.39 -12.21
C ALA A 232 3.21 9.36 -11.57
N GLY A 233 2.86 10.66 -11.47
CA GLY A 233 3.65 11.67 -10.76
C GLY A 233 3.35 11.78 -9.26
N VAL A 234 2.46 10.96 -8.69
CA VAL A 234 2.22 10.91 -7.25
C VAL A 234 3.32 10.08 -6.59
N GLY A 235 3.81 10.56 -5.46
CA GLY A 235 5.00 9.98 -4.84
C GLY A 235 6.31 10.51 -5.40
N LEU A 236 6.27 11.58 -6.22
CA LEU A 236 7.45 12.24 -6.78
C LEU A 236 7.58 13.69 -6.31
N ARG A 237 8.79 14.21 -6.39
CA ARG A 237 9.11 15.62 -6.22
C ARG A 237 9.10 16.31 -7.59
N ALA A 238 7.91 16.61 -8.10
CA ALA A 238 7.73 17.09 -9.47
C ALA A 238 6.81 18.32 -9.61
N SER A 239 6.24 18.83 -8.52
CA SER A 239 5.36 20.01 -8.56
C SER A 239 6.15 21.32 -8.39
N HIS A 240 5.44 22.44 -8.55
CA HIS A 240 5.98 23.79 -8.25
C HIS A 240 5.62 24.21 -6.81
N GLY A 241 5.73 23.27 -5.85
CA GLY A 241 5.53 23.51 -4.43
C GLY A 241 4.17 23.03 -3.88
N CYS A 242 3.17 22.81 -4.72
CA CYS A 242 1.88 22.30 -4.30
C CYS A 242 1.92 20.80 -3.95
N ILE A 243 0.95 20.36 -3.16
CA ILE A 243 0.78 18.96 -2.77
C ILE A 243 -0.16 18.30 -3.76
N ARG A 244 0.34 17.30 -4.49
CA ARG A 244 -0.39 16.55 -5.51
C ARG A 244 -0.88 15.22 -4.95
N MET A 245 -2.09 14.82 -5.28
CA MET A 245 -2.72 13.56 -4.85
C MET A 245 -3.26 12.79 -6.06
N TYR A 246 -3.47 11.49 -5.91
CA TYR A 246 -4.23 10.71 -6.87
C TYR A 246 -5.64 11.30 -7.07
N PRO A 247 -6.24 11.18 -8.27
CA PRO A 247 -7.56 11.74 -8.57
C PRO A 247 -8.66 11.23 -7.62
N GLU A 248 -8.65 9.95 -7.29
CA GLU A 248 -9.57 9.30 -6.36
C GLU A 248 -9.37 9.76 -4.92
N ASP A 249 -8.12 9.92 -4.49
CA ASP A 249 -7.77 10.33 -3.14
C ASP A 249 -8.12 11.78 -2.85
N VAL A 250 -7.86 12.67 -3.81
CA VAL A 250 -8.21 14.09 -3.62
C VAL A 250 -9.73 14.29 -3.56
N VAL A 251 -10.52 13.47 -4.25
CA VAL A 251 -12.00 13.51 -4.16
C VAL A 251 -12.43 13.08 -2.75
N ALA A 252 -11.93 11.97 -2.25
CA ALA A 252 -12.26 11.47 -0.92
C ALA A 252 -11.88 12.49 0.17
N LEU A 253 -10.64 12.97 0.16
CA LEU A 253 -10.19 13.98 1.13
C LEU A 253 -10.99 15.28 1.01
N PHE A 254 -11.26 15.75 -0.22
CA PHE A 254 -12.01 16.98 -0.46
C PHE A 254 -13.42 16.91 0.13
N ASP A 255 -14.11 15.80 0.04
CA ASP A 255 -15.48 15.70 0.52
C ASP A 255 -15.53 15.66 2.07
N GLU A 256 -14.50 15.16 2.72
CA GLU A 256 -14.43 15.02 4.18
C GLU A 256 -13.86 16.26 4.90
N VAL A 257 -12.84 16.93 4.34
CA VAL A 257 -12.22 18.09 5.01
C VAL A 257 -13.05 19.34 4.91
N ALA A 258 -13.13 20.12 5.99
CA ALA A 258 -13.80 21.42 6.01
C ALA A 258 -12.82 22.56 5.73
N VAL A 259 -13.34 23.71 5.26
CA VAL A 259 -12.59 24.98 5.32
C VAL A 259 -12.30 25.29 6.78
N GLY A 260 -11.07 25.70 7.07
CA GLY A 260 -10.57 25.88 8.43
C GLY A 260 -9.80 24.67 8.99
N THR A 261 -9.87 23.50 8.34
CA THR A 261 -9.09 22.31 8.78
C THR A 261 -7.62 22.66 8.86
N LYS A 262 -7.02 22.36 10.02
CA LYS A 262 -5.59 22.52 10.28
C LYS A 262 -4.77 21.63 9.37
N VAL A 263 -3.66 22.16 8.86
CA VAL A 263 -2.68 21.43 8.05
C VAL A 263 -1.32 21.62 8.70
N THR A 264 -0.72 20.54 9.17
CA THR A 264 0.63 20.53 9.76
C THR A 264 1.55 19.81 8.78
N VAL A 265 2.60 20.48 8.35
CA VAL A 265 3.61 19.92 7.44
C VAL A 265 4.92 19.80 8.21
N VAL A 266 5.45 18.60 8.26
CA VAL A 266 6.74 18.27 8.88
C VAL A 266 7.67 17.66 7.84
N ASN A 267 8.98 17.70 8.14
CA ASN A 267 10.01 17.00 7.35
C ASN A 267 10.80 16.10 8.30
N GLN A 268 10.39 14.83 8.37
CA GLN A 268 10.97 13.85 9.31
C GLN A 268 11.46 12.63 8.51
N PRO A 269 12.73 12.62 8.09
CA PRO A 269 13.31 11.50 7.36
C PRO A 269 13.40 10.22 8.19
N ILE A 270 13.52 10.33 9.51
CA ILE A 270 13.50 9.20 10.44
C ILE A 270 12.33 9.38 11.39
N VAL A 271 11.43 8.41 11.39
CA VAL A 271 10.29 8.34 12.32
C VAL A 271 10.36 7.04 13.11
N TYR A 272 9.95 7.10 14.38
CA TYR A 272 9.91 5.93 15.23
C TYR A 272 8.74 6.00 16.21
N ARG A 273 8.08 4.86 16.45
CA ARG A 273 6.95 4.74 17.38
C ARG A 273 6.93 3.35 18.01
N TRP A 274 6.45 3.31 19.23
CA TRP A 274 6.13 2.07 19.87
C TRP A 274 4.77 1.56 19.38
N GLN A 275 4.69 0.26 19.07
CA GLN A 275 3.44 -0.40 18.68
C GLN A 275 3.45 -1.84 19.21
N GLY A 276 2.43 -2.19 20.01
CA GLY A 276 2.39 -3.49 20.67
C GLY A 276 3.58 -3.71 21.61
N ASP A 277 4.45 -4.64 21.28
CA ASP A 277 5.65 -5.03 22.03
C ASP A 277 6.97 -4.50 21.45
N SER A 278 6.90 -3.65 20.43
CA SER A 278 8.09 -3.29 19.65
C SER A 278 8.19 -1.79 19.35
N LEU A 279 9.43 -1.30 19.34
CA LEU A 279 9.79 -0.03 18.73
C LEU A 279 9.97 -0.24 17.22
N TYR A 280 9.18 0.45 16.41
CA TYR A 280 9.34 0.50 14.96
C TYR A 280 10.11 1.74 14.55
N VAL A 281 10.98 1.57 13.56
CA VAL A 281 11.69 2.66 12.87
C VAL A 281 11.38 2.57 11.39
N GLN A 282 11.11 3.72 10.79
CA GLN A 282 10.95 3.88 9.36
C GLN A 282 11.79 5.06 8.90
N ALA A 283 12.62 4.86 7.88
CA ALA A 283 13.52 5.88 7.38
C ALA A 283 13.33 6.09 5.87
N TYR A 284 13.42 7.34 5.46
CA TYR A 284 13.23 7.81 4.09
C TYR A 284 14.47 8.56 3.62
N PRO A 285 14.78 8.57 2.31
CA PRO A 285 15.86 9.38 1.78
C PRO A 285 15.67 10.85 2.17
N PRO A 286 16.69 11.49 2.74
CA PRO A 286 16.59 12.91 3.11
C PRO A 286 16.54 13.78 1.84
N HIS A 287 15.71 14.80 1.86
CA HIS A 287 15.66 15.82 0.81
C HIS A 287 16.63 16.96 1.18
N GLU A 288 17.89 16.81 0.84
CA GLU A 288 18.97 17.71 1.27
C GLU A 288 18.71 19.18 0.96
N GLU A 289 18.16 19.49 -0.23
CA GLU A 289 17.85 20.85 -0.61
C GLU A 289 16.69 21.48 0.18
N LEU A 290 15.77 20.69 0.73
CA LEU A 290 14.77 21.20 1.69
C LEU A 290 15.44 21.59 3.01
N LEU A 291 16.50 20.88 3.40
CA LEU A 291 17.31 21.16 4.58
C LEU A 291 18.10 22.45 4.38
N GLU A 292 18.75 22.62 3.23
CA GLU A 292 19.50 23.84 2.88
C GLU A 292 18.62 25.07 2.75
N ALA A 293 17.45 24.94 2.07
CA ALA A 293 16.49 26.04 1.94
C ALA A 293 16.00 26.53 3.31
N LYS A 294 15.85 25.62 4.26
CA LYS A 294 15.47 25.91 5.63
C LYS A 294 16.58 26.61 6.41
N ALA A 295 17.82 26.14 6.28
CA ALA A 295 18.98 26.75 6.91
C ALA A 295 19.19 28.22 6.47
N LYS A 296 18.92 28.52 5.20
CA LYS A 296 19.04 29.87 4.64
C LYS A 296 17.92 30.83 5.08
N LYS A 297 16.71 30.32 5.39
CA LYS A 297 15.53 31.15 5.73
C LYS A 297 15.38 31.44 7.22
N SER A 298 15.90 30.59 8.08
CA SER A 298 15.61 30.69 9.51
C SER A 298 16.79 31.28 10.28
N GLY A 299 16.69 32.56 10.62
CA GLY A 299 17.45 33.09 11.78
C GLY A 299 16.93 32.56 13.14
N ARG A 300 16.04 31.59 13.18
CA ARG A 300 15.46 30.97 14.39
C ARG A 300 15.94 29.53 14.55
N LYS A 301 16.27 29.15 15.79
CA LYS A 301 16.57 27.79 16.18
C LYS A 301 15.32 26.92 15.92
N GLN A 302 15.35 26.12 14.87
CA GLN A 302 14.28 25.17 14.54
C GLN A 302 14.61 23.79 15.10
N PRO A 303 13.60 22.90 15.30
CA PRO A 303 13.88 21.52 15.66
C PRO A 303 14.87 20.90 14.69
N ALA A 304 15.84 20.16 15.20
CA ALA A 304 16.80 19.45 14.38
C ALA A 304 16.05 18.44 13.49
N ILE A 305 16.34 18.44 12.20
CA ILE A 305 15.92 17.38 11.30
C ILE A 305 17.01 16.31 11.34
N HIS A 306 16.67 15.14 11.90
CA HIS A 306 17.59 14.03 11.96
C HIS A 306 17.58 13.29 10.61
N THR A 307 18.70 13.32 9.90
CA THR A 307 18.92 12.60 8.63
C THR A 307 19.77 11.36 8.81
N HIS A 308 20.34 11.18 10.00
CA HIS A 308 21.14 10.05 10.42
C HIS A 308 20.96 9.82 11.93
N LEU A 309 21.43 8.70 12.43
CA LEU A 309 21.45 8.41 13.86
C LEU A 309 22.53 9.27 14.54
N ASP A 310 22.10 10.36 15.13
CA ASP A 310 22.94 11.15 16.04
C ASP A 310 22.69 10.73 17.50
N GLU A 311 23.52 11.24 18.40
CA GLU A 311 23.43 10.94 19.83
C GLU A 311 22.06 11.34 20.42
N ALA A 312 21.52 12.49 20.02
CA ALA A 312 20.25 13.01 20.55
C ALA A 312 19.06 12.14 20.11
N LEU A 313 19.04 11.70 18.85
CA LEU A 313 18.01 10.80 18.34
C LEU A 313 18.12 9.43 18.99
N SER A 314 19.33 8.89 19.08
CA SER A 314 19.60 7.59 19.69
C SER A 314 19.18 7.56 21.16
N ALA A 315 19.47 8.61 21.92
CA ALA A 315 19.04 8.74 23.33
C ALA A 315 17.51 8.72 23.46
N LYS A 316 16.79 9.46 22.60
CA LYS A 316 15.32 9.48 22.60
C LYS A 316 14.71 8.12 22.24
N MET A 317 15.30 7.41 21.28
CA MET A 317 14.84 6.08 20.89
C MET A 317 15.07 5.08 22.03
N GLN A 318 16.24 5.13 22.66
CA GLN A 318 16.54 4.29 23.83
C GLN A 318 15.62 4.58 25.02
N GLU A 319 15.36 5.86 25.30
CA GLU A 319 14.41 6.25 26.34
C GLU A 319 13.01 5.70 26.04
N ARG A 320 12.54 5.82 24.80
CA ARG A 320 11.25 5.30 24.40
C ARG A 320 11.18 3.78 24.53
N ALA A 321 12.22 3.05 24.15
CA ALA A 321 12.28 1.61 24.33
C ALA A 321 12.28 1.22 25.83
N ALA A 322 13.07 1.91 26.66
CA ALA A 322 13.16 1.65 28.08
C ALA A 322 11.83 1.87 28.83
N GLN A 323 11.02 2.86 28.41
CA GLN A 323 9.68 3.10 28.96
C GLN A 323 8.74 1.88 28.84
N HIS A 324 9.04 1.00 27.87
CA HIS A 324 8.30 -0.23 27.61
C HIS A 324 9.09 -1.51 27.95
N GLY A 325 10.22 -1.39 28.67
CA GLY A 325 11.06 -2.53 29.03
C GLY A 325 11.84 -3.15 27.85
N GLY A 326 11.93 -2.44 26.73
CA GLY A 326 12.64 -2.89 25.52
C GLY A 326 14.06 -2.35 25.40
N VAL A 327 14.84 -2.94 24.51
CA VAL A 327 16.20 -2.53 24.15
C VAL A 327 16.28 -2.35 22.65
N VAL A 328 16.92 -1.28 22.18
CA VAL A 328 17.09 -1.01 20.75
C VAL A 328 18.22 -1.86 20.18
N ASP A 329 17.96 -2.58 19.10
CA ASP A 329 18.99 -3.21 18.26
C ASP A 329 19.58 -2.14 17.32
N TRP A 330 20.75 -1.64 17.69
CA TRP A 330 21.43 -0.57 16.95
C TRP A 330 22.00 -1.02 15.61
N ALA A 331 22.28 -2.32 15.42
CA ALA A 331 22.76 -2.83 14.15
C ALA A 331 21.62 -2.80 13.11
N VAL A 332 20.43 -3.30 13.48
CA VAL A 332 19.24 -3.25 12.63
C VAL A 332 18.78 -1.80 12.41
N THR A 333 18.77 -0.98 13.46
CA THR A 333 18.40 0.43 13.37
C THR A 333 19.33 1.18 12.41
N GLY A 334 20.64 0.96 12.52
CA GLY A 334 21.64 1.55 11.64
C GLY A 334 21.42 1.16 10.17
N GLN A 335 21.11 -0.10 9.90
CA GLN A 335 20.78 -0.57 8.55
C GLN A 335 19.52 0.11 8.02
N VAL A 336 18.42 0.14 8.78
CA VAL A 336 17.15 0.77 8.38
C VAL A 336 17.36 2.24 8.02
N VAL A 337 18.13 2.97 8.82
CA VAL A 337 18.39 4.40 8.61
C VAL A 337 19.34 4.63 7.43
N SER A 338 20.37 3.81 7.28
CA SER A 338 21.34 3.94 6.18
C SER A 338 20.72 3.58 4.82
N ASP A 339 19.91 2.52 4.78
CA ASP A 339 19.24 2.07 3.57
C ASP A 339 18.07 2.97 3.16
N ALA A 340 17.40 3.59 4.13
CA ALA A 340 16.29 4.54 3.96
C ALA A 340 15.20 4.08 2.97
N ARG A 341 14.83 2.79 3.03
CA ARG A 341 13.92 2.15 2.07
C ARG A 341 12.43 2.43 2.31
N GLY A 342 12.09 3.25 3.30
CA GLY A 342 10.68 3.53 3.64
C GLY A 342 9.92 2.33 4.22
N VAL A 343 10.60 1.28 4.65
CA VAL A 343 9.99 0.10 5.29
C VAL A 343 10.03 0.28 6.81
N ALA A 344 8.89 0.12 7.48
CA ALA A 344 8.79 0.15 8.93
C ALA A 344 9.29 -1.17 9.53
N VAL A 345 10.34 -1.15 10.33
CA VAL A 345 10.98 -2.34 10.88
C VAL A 345 10.98 -2.31 12.40
N PRO A 346 10.60 -3.42 13.10
CA PRO A 346 10.69 -3.51 14.55
C PRO A 346 12.16 -3.66 14.96
N VAL A 347 12.69 -2.69 15.72
CA VAL A 347 14.12 -2.62 16.09
C VAL A 347 14.38 -2.93 17.57
N SER A 348 13.37 -3.36 18.31
CA SER A 348 13.52 -3.75 19.72
C SER A 348 13.24 -5.24 19.96
N ARG A 349 13.11 -6.03 18.89
CA ARG A 349 12.97 -7.49 18.95
C ARG A 349 14.31 -8.17 18.75
N PRO A 350 14.83 -8.92 19.73
CA PRO A 350 16.10 -9.62 19.57
C PRO A 350 16.09 -10.61 18.40
N GLY A 351 17.16 -10.61 17.61
CA GLY A 351 17.37 -11.59 16.53
C GLY A 351 16.56 -11.38 15.24
N ILE A 352 15.79 -10.30 15.11
CA ILE A 352 15.18 -9.93 13.85
C ILE A 352 16.17 -9.10 13.04
N THR A 353 16.49 -9.57 11.82
CA THR A 353 17.22 -8.77 10.83
C THR A 353 16.22 -8.12 9.87
N TYR A 354 16.66 -7.07 9.17
CA TYR A 354 15.87 -6.43 8.12
C TYR A 354 15.38 -7.45 7.08
N ASP A 355 16.30 -8.28 6.56
CA ASP A 355 15.96 -9.24 5.50
C ASP A 355 15.01 -10.35 6.00
N ALA A 356 15.19 -10.83 7.22
CA ALA A 356 14.27 -11.80 7.82
C ALA A 356 12.86 -11.20 8.00
N PHE A 357 12.77 -9.95 8.44
CA PHE A 357 11.50 -9.25 8.61
C PHE A 357 10.79 -9.06 7.27
N VAL A 358 11.48 -8.54 6.26
CA VAL A 358 10.93 -8.36 4.91
C VAL A 358 10.63 -9.70 4.24
N GLY A 359 11.45 -10.73 4.49
CA GLY A 359 11.24 -12.10 4.00
C GLY A 359 9.95 -12.73 4.54
N ALA A 360 9.60 -12.43 5.79
CA ALA A 360 8.39 -12.91 6.46
C ALA A 360 7.13 -12.07 6.16
N ALA A 361 7.23 -11.02 5.35
CA ALA A 361 6.10 -10.16 5.03
C ALA A 361 4.96 -10.94 4.37
N ARG A 362 3.73 -10.54 4.68
CA ARG A 362 2.52 -11.21 4.20
C ARG A 362 2.42 -11.15 2.67
N GLN A 363 2.39 -12.32 2.05
CA GLN A 363 2.14 -12.42 0.61
C GLN A 363 0.66 -12.22 0.30
N VAL A 364 0.37 -11.31 -0.63
CA VAL A 364 -0.99 -10.96 -1.06
C VAL A 364 -1.12 -11.05 -2.57
N GLU A 365 -2.36 -11.18 -3.04
CA GLU A 365 -2.69 -11.09 -4.46
C GLU A 365 -2.30 -9.71 -5.01
N ASN A 366 -1.87 -9.68 -6.27
CA ASN A 366 -1.66 -8.43 -6.99
C ASN A 366 -3.00 -7.90 -7.52
N ALA A 367 -3.84 -7.48 -6.59
CA ALA A 367 -5.21 -7.04 -6.81
C ALA A 367 -5.52 -5.79 -5.98
N LEU A 368 -6.64 -5.16 -6.23
CA LEU A 368 -7.10 -4.00 -5.46
C LEU A 368 -7.36 -4.39 -4.00
N PRO A 369 -6.81 -3.67 -3.02
CA PRO A 369 -7.10 -3.87 -1.61
C PRO A 369 -8.58 -3.66 -1.28
N VAL A 370 -9.02 -4.25 -0.18
CA VAL A 370 -10.36 -3.98 0.35
C VAL A 370 -10.54 -2.48 0.62
N GLY A 371 -11.61 -1.92 0.08
CA GLY A 371 -11.93 -0.48 0.21
C GLY A 371 -11.05 0.43 -0.65
N ALA A 372 -10.32 -0.10 -1.64
CA ALA A 372 -9.56 0.72 -2.59
C ALA A 372 -10.44 1.81 -3.19
N ARG A 373 -9.86 2.99 -3.35
CA ARG A 373 -10.54 4.14 -3.96
C ARG A 373 -10.38 4.18 -5.47
N TRP A 374 -9.30 3.63 -5.98
CA TRP A 374 -9.08 3.44 -7.41
C TRP A 374 -9.80 2.18 -7.88
N ASP A 375 -10.45 2.24 -9.02
CA ASP A 375 -11.22 1.13 -9.62
C ASP A 375 -10.40 0.27 -10.60
N GLY A 376 -9.11 0.54 -10.73
CA GLY A 376 -8.20 -0.18 -11.63
C GLY A 376 -8.21 0.35 -13.07
N ARG A 377 -8.90 1.47 -13.34
CA ARG A 377 -8.99 2.06 -14.69
C ARG A 377 -8.28 3.39 -14.76
N ASP A 378 -7.57 3.61 -15.85
CA ASP A 378 -7.02 4.92 -16.15
C ASP A 378 -8.02 5.74 -16.97
N GLY A 379 -8.23 6.98 -16.55
CA GLY A 379 -8.63 8.07 -17.34
C GLY A 379 -10.11 8.29 -17.62
N ASP A 380 -10.53 8.30 -18.86
CA ASP A 380 -11.73 9.01 -19.34
C ASP A 380 -13.07 8.34 -18.97
N ASP A 381 -13.07 7.08 -18.54
CA ASP A 381 -14.28 6.34 -18.20
C ASP A 381 -14.81 6.58 -16.77
N ALA A 382 -13.99 7.11 -15.86
CA ALA A 382 -14.40 7.39 -14.48
C ALA A 382 -15.43 8.51 -14.36
N SER A 383 -15.60 9.35 -15.41
CA SER A 383 -16.61 10.41 -15.45
C SER A 383 -18.03 9.86 -15.77
N ALA A 384 -18.14 8.71 -16.41
CA ALA A 384 -19.40 8.12 -16.84
C ALA A 384 -20.13 7.34 -15.74
N ALA A 385 -19.40 6.79 -14.78
CA ALA A 385 -19.98 6.01 -13.68
C ALA A 385 -20.70 6.84 -12.61
N SER A 386 -20.41 8.15 -12.53
CA SER A 386 -21.04 9.07 -11.55
C SER A 386 -22.42 9.58 -11.96
N THR A 387 -22.92 9.24 -13.15
CA THR A 387 -24.24 9.70 -13.63
C THR A 387 -25.34 8.65 -13.63
N ALA A 388 -25.02 7.42 -13.26
CA ALA A 388 -26.02 6.35 -13.07
C ALA A 388 -26.60 6.40 -11.65
N GLY A 389 -27.43 7.40 -11.38
CA GLY A 389 -28.35 7.40 -10.25
C GLY A 389 -29.42 6.30 -10.46
N PRO A 390 -30.00 5.72 -9.39
CA PRO A 390 -31.03 4.70 -9.52
C PRO A 390 -32.26 5.31 -10.18
N GLY A 391 -32.53 4.87 -11.42
CA GLY A 391 -33.74 5.23 -12.16
C GLY A 391 -34.98 4.81 -11.36
N GLY A 392 -35.69 5.78 -10.85
CA GLY A 392 -37.02 5.59 -10.27
C GLY A 392 -37.97 5.10 -11.33
N GLY A 393 -38.41 3.84 -11.21
CA GLY A 393 -39.55 3.33 -11.91
C GLY A 393 -40.81 4.03 -11.45
N ALA A 394 -41.39 4.89 -12.32
CA ALA A 394 -42.75 5.33 -12.18
C ALA A 394 -43.63 4.45 -13.08
N GLY A 395 -44.41 3.59 -12.47
CA GLY A 395 -45.50 2.89 -13.14
C GLY A 395 -46.60 3.89 -13.47
N GLY A 396 -47.03 3.86 -14.73
CA GLY A 396 -48.20 4.54 -15.18
C GLY A 396 -49.46 3.78 -14.77
N GLY A 397 -50.44 4.52 -14.40
CA GLY A 397 -51.84 4.22 -14.41
C GLY A 397 -52.52 5.04 -15.52
#